data_bb45fce7bdbbf9257b128b90a98bd40a
#
_entry.id   bb45fce7bdbbf9257b128b90a98bd40a
#
_cell.length_a   1.000
_cell.length_b   1.000
_cell.length_c   1.000
_cell.angle_alpha   90.00
_cell.angle_beta   90.00
_cell.angle_gamma   90.00
#
_symmetry.space_group_name_H-M   'P 1'
#
loop_
_entity.id
_entity.type
_entity.pdbx_description
1 polymer ?
#
loop_
_entity_poly.entity_id
_entity_poly.type
_entity_poly.pdbx_seq_one_letter_code
_entity_poly.pdbx_strand_id
1 'polypeptide(L)'
;MSATKPATSRPSATKKDSLTNTLVILAALVLGVVLGGFFPQSKYPNVFALFQFFSKAFIALIKGLIVPLLMSTIVVGVAQTGDIKSVGRMGAKSLFYFEVVTTLALGLGLVVANVFQPGRGLPIDLTSHGAVDKAKAQSGWDTAMHLFPSNLAKHAAEGDILPIVVFSVLFGIALTQLGERGKPLLQTTEIVAQTMFKYTGMVMKLTPIGVFGAMAYNVCLLYTSPSPRDRTRS
;
A
#
# COMPACT_ATOMS: atom_id res chain seq x y z
N MET A 1 10.43 2.12 -46.36
CA MET A 1 9.14 2.67 -45.96
C MET A 1 8.35 1.52 -45.33
N SER A 2 8.33 1.42 -44.03
CA SER A 2 7.46 0.46 -43.32
C SER A 2 6.73 1.25 -42.25
N ALA A 3 5.43 1.39 -42.45
CA ALA A 3 4.55 2.19 -41.60
C ALA A 3 4.38 1.56 -40.20
N THR A 4 4.83 2.25 -39.19
CA THR A 4 4.60 1.92 -37.80
C THR A 4 3.12 2.07 -37.47
N LYS A 5 2.45 0.96 -37.23
CA LYS A 5 1.04 0.89 -36.84
C LYS A 5 0.85 1.59 -35.48
N PRO A 6 -0.08 2.54 -35.32
CA PRO A 6 -0.27 3.22 -34.05
C PRO A 6 -0.83 2.25 -33.02
N ALA A 7 -0.31 2.39 -31.80
CA ALA A 7 -0.68 1.62 -30.62
C ALA A 7 -2.20 1.62 -30.40
N THR A 8 -2.74 0.43 -30.28
CA THR A 8 -4.14 0.15 -30.03
C THR A 8 -4.64 0.85 -28.76
N SER A 9 -5.68 1.65 -28.95
CA SER A 9 -6.48 2.29 -27.92
C SER A 9 -6.83 1.31 -26.78
N ARG A 10 -6.52 1.70 -25.54
CA ARG A 10 -7.01 1.04 -24.32
C ARG A 10 -8.53 0.96 -24.40
N PRO A 11 -9.16 -0.21 -24.14
CA PRO A 11 -10.60 -0.25 -23.95
C PRO A 11 -10.91 0.63 -22.74
N SER A 12 -11.64 1.70 -22.93
CA SER A 12 -12.19 2.51 -21.86
C SER A 12 -13.11 1.60 -21.03
N ALA A 13 -12.71 1.28 -19.79
CA ALA A 13 -13.61 0.64 -18.86
C ALA A 13 -14.88 1.48 -18.82
N THR A 14 -15.98 0.90 -19.24
CA THR A 14 -17.26 1.59 -19.33
C THR A 14 -17.62 2.04 -17.91
N LYS A 15 -18.13 3.25 -17.74
CA LYS A 15 -18.54 3.82 -16.44
C LYS A 15 -19.42 2.85 -15.63
N LYS A 16 -20.13 1.97 -16.31
CA LYS A 16 -20.96 0.90 -15.77
C LYS A 16 -20.11 -0.20 -15.08
N ASP A 17 -18.98 -0.61 -15.66
CA ASP A 17 -18.11 -1.65 -15.07
C ASP A 17 -17.41 -1.14 -13.80
N SER A 18 -17.04 0.14 -13.77
CA SER A 18 -16.46 0.79 -12.58
C SER A 18 -17.46 0.85 -11.42
N LEU A 19 -18.71 1.24 -11.68
CA LEU A 19 -19.77 1.28 -10.67
C LEU A 19 -20.10 -0.12 -10.13
N THR A 20 -20.17 -1.12 -11.02
CA THR A 20 -20.42 -2.52 -10.63
C THR A 20 -19.34 -3.04 -9.69
N ASN A 21 -18.06 -2.80 -10.03
CA ASN A 21 -16.94 -3.22 -9.17
C ASN A 21 -16.98 -2.53 -7.79
N THR A 22 -17.30 -1.24 -7.74
CA THR A 22 -17.44 -0.50 -6.48
C THR A 22 -18.58 -1.06 -5.64
N LEU A 23 -19.75 -1.34 -6.25
CA LEU A 23 -20.89 -1.93 -5.55
C LEU A 23 -20.57 -3.33 -5.00
N VAL A 24 -19.83 -4.15 -5.75
CA VAL A 24 -19.40 -5.49 -5.30
C VAL A 24 -18.48 -5.38 -4.09
N ILE A 25 -17.54 -4.42 -4.08
CA ILE A 25 -16.64 -4.20 -2.93
C ILE A 25 -17.43 -3.71 -1.71
N LEU A 26 -18.38 -2.79 -1.89
CA LEU A 26 -19.24 -2.33 -0.80
C LEU A 26 -20.13 -3.45 -0.25
N ALA A 27 -20.71 -4.27 -1.11
CA ALA A 27 -21.46 -5.44 -0.71
C ALA A 27 -20.61 -6.44 0.07
N ALA A 28 -19.38 -6.71 -0.39
CA ALA A 28 -18.42 -7.58 0.29
C ALA A 28 -18.05 -7.02 1.69
N LEU A 29 -17.86 -5.72 1.81
CA LEU A 29 -17.61 -5.04 3.08
C LEU A 29 -18.78 -5.23 4.06
N VAL A 30 -20.02 -4.93 3.63
CA VAL A 30 -21.23 -5.08 4.45
C VAL A 30 -21.43 -6.54 4.88
N LEU A 31 -21.28 -7.49 3.93
CA LEU A 31 -21.33 -8.93 4.23
C LEU A 31 -20.27 -9.35 5.23
N GLY A 32 -19.05 -8.83 5.11
CA GLY A 32 -17.96 -9.09 6.05
C GLY A 32 -18.29 -8.62 7.47
N VAL A 33 -18.85 -7.42 7.62
CA VAL A 33 -19.29 -6.90 8.93
C VAL A 33 -20.42 -7.76 9.51
N VAL A 34 -21.43 -8.07 8.72
CA VAL A 34 -22.59 -8.86 9.18
C VAL A 34 -22.15 -10.27 9.60
N LEU A 35 -21.44 -10.99 8.73
CA LEU A 35 -20.99 -12.35 9.04
C LEU A 35 -19.95 -12.38 10.16
N GLY A 36 -19.04 -11.42 10.23
CA GLY A 36 -18.11 -11.28 11.35
C GLY A 36 -18.79 -11.12 12.70
N GLY A 37 -19.93 -10.40 12.75
CA GLY A 37 -20.75 -10.25 13.95
C GLY A 37 -21.52 -11.53 14.35
N PHE A 38 -21.94 -12.34 13.36
CA PHE A 38 -22.66 -13.59 13.65
C PHE A 38 -21.75 -14.76 14.04
N PHE A 39 -20.48 -14.74 13.67
CA PHE A 39 -19.52 -15.83 13.92
C PHE A 39 -18.39 -15.40 14.88
N PRO A 40 -18.66 -15.26 16.18
CA PRO A 40 -17.61 -14.89 17.15
C PRO A 40 -16.54 -15.98 17.21
N GLN A 41 -15.28 -15.57 17.38
CA GLN A 41 -14.11 -16.45 17.41
C GLN A 41 -14.24 -17.58 18.45
N SER A 42 -14.83 -17.28 19.60
CA SER A 42 -14.99 -18.23 20.73
C SER A 42 -15.86 -19.44 20.37
N LYS A 43 -16.83 -19.27 19.45
CA LYS A 43 -17.80 -20.31 19.09
C LYS A 43 -17.42 -21.03 17.78
N TYR A 44 -16.75 -20.32 16.86
CA TYR A 44 -16.46 -20.84 15.51
C TYR A 44 -14.99 -20.60 15.09
N PRO A 45 -14.01 -21.28 15.74
CA PRO A 45 -12.59 -21.02 15.48
C PRO A 45 -12.15 -21.32 14.04
N ASN A 46 -12.77 -22.30 13.39
CA ASN A 46 -12.45 -22.66 11.99
C ASN A 46 -12.90 -21.56 11.00
N VAL A 47 -14.05 -20.96 11.22
CA VAL A 47 -14.57 -19.87 10.39
C VAL A 47 -13.70 -18.61 10.57
N PHE A 48 -13.30 -18.33 11.79
CA PHE A 48 -12.36 -17.25 12.10
C PHE A 48 -11.01 -17.45 11.39
N ALA A 49 -10.44 -18.67 11.42
CA ALA A 49 -9.20 -18.99 10.72
C ALA A 49 -9.33 -18.78 9.19
N LEU A 50 -10.49 -19.10 8.63
CA LEU A 50 -10.76 -18.87 7.20
C LEU A 50 -10.79 -17.37 6.87
N PHE A 51 -11.46 -16.54 7.65
CA PHE A 51 -11.47 -15.10 7.47
C PHE A 51 -10.06 -14.50 7.60
N GLN A 52 -9.31 -14.97 8.61
CA GLN A 52 -7.91 -14.57 8.79
C GLN A 52 -7.05 -14.94 7.59
N PHE A 53 -7.23 -16.14 7.03
CA PHE A 53 -6.50 -16.60 5.84
C PHE A 53 -6.76 -15.67 4.64
N PHE A 54 -8.03 -15.38 4.31
CA PHE A 54 -8.35 -14.50 3.19
C PHE A 54 -7.80 -13.09 3.38
N SER A 55 -7.91 -12.55 4.60
CA SER A 55 -7.35 -11.25 4.95
C SER A 55 -5.82 -11.23 4.76
N LYS A 56 -5.12 -12.18 5.39
CA LYS A 56 -3.64 -12.25 5.32
C LYS A 56 -3.13 -12.54 3.92
N ALA A 57 -3.79 -13.44 3.18
CA ALA A 57 -3.41 -13.77 1.81
C ALA A 57 -3.53 -12.56 0.88
N PHE A 58 -4.63 -11.81 0.98
CA PHE A 58 -4.83 -10.60 0.18
C PHE A 58 -3.79 -9.53 0.50
N ILE A 59 -3.52 -9.28 1.79
CA ILE A 59 -2.48 -8.32 2.22
C ILE A 59 -1.09 -8.77 1.73
N ALA A 60 -0.78 -10.06 1.80
CA ALA A 60 0.49 -10.60 1.32
C ALA A 60 0.65 -10.40 -0.19
N LEU A 61 -0.41 -10.63 -0.99
CA LEU A 61 -0.40 -10.37 -2.43
C LEU A 61 -0.13 -8.90 -2.74
N ILE A 62 -0.78 -7.97 -2.00
CA ILE A 62 -0.54 -6.53 -2.18
C ILE A 62 0.89 -6.16 -1.80
N LYS A 63 1.38 -6.63 -0.65
CA LYS A 63 2.75 -6.35 -0.20
C LYS A 63 3.80 -6.84 -1.20
N GLY A 64 3.62 -8.04 -1.76
CA GLY A 64 4.51 -8.61 -2.77
C GLY A 64 4.56 -7.82 -4.09
N LEU A 65 3.55 -7.00 -4.35
CA LEU A 65 3.44 -6.15 -5.54
C LEU A 65 4.23 -4.84 -5.43
N ILE A 66 4.32 -4.29 -4.20
CA ILE A 66 4.81 -2.92 -3.99
C ILE A 66 6.23 -2.75 -4.51
N VAL A 67 7.14 -3.61 -4.11
CA VAL A 67 8.57 -3.48 -4.44
C VAL A 67 8.85 -3.56 -5.94
N PRO A 68 8.44 -4.62 -6.67
CA PRO A 68 8.77 -4.75 -8.08
C PRO A 68 8.06 -3.70 -8.95
N LEU A 69 6.82 -3.33 -8.60
CA LEU A 69 6.08 -2.29 -9.30
C LEU A 69 6.74 -0.93 -9.12
N LEU A 70 7.05 -0.56 -7.87
CA LEU A 70 7.63 0.72 -7.53
C LEU A 70 9.03 0.86 -8.15
N MET A 71 9.88 -0.16 -8.00
CA MET A 71 11.23 -0.15 -8.56
C MET A 71 11.19 0.00 -10.10
N SER A 72 10.41 -0.83 -10.80
CA SER A 72 10.36 -0.79 -12.25
C SER A 72 9.78 0.52 -12.79
N THR A 73 8.73 1.06 -12.17
CA THR A 73 8.10 2.32 -12.62
C THR A 73 8.98 3.54 -12.38
N ILE A 74 9.69 3.60 -11.24
CA ILE A 74 10.62 4.71 -10.96
C ILE A 74 11.81 4.66 -11.90
N VAL A 75 12.43 3.48 -12.08
CA VAL A 75 13.58 3.32 -12.99
C VAL A 75 13.21 3.76 -14.41
N VAL A 76 12.07 3.29 -14.92
CA VAL A 76 11.56 3.68 -16.25
C VAL A 76 11.30 5.17 -16.31
N GLY A 77 10.59 5.74 -15.32
CA GLY A 77 10.26 7.16 -15.28
C GLY A 77 11.48 8.06 -15.28
N VAL A 78 12.50 7.72 -14.49
CA VAL A 78 13.77 8.47 -14.42
C VAL A 78 14.57 8.31 -15.70
N ALA A 79 14.74 7.08 -16.20
CA ALA A 79 15.55 6.82 -17.39
C ALA A 79 14.97 7.41 -18.68
N GLN A 80 13.64 7.46 -18.82
CA GLN A 80 12.97 8.06 -19.97
C GLN A 80 13.08 9.60 -20.02
N THR A 81 13.39 10.24 -18.89
CA THR A 81 13.52 11.72 -18.87
C THR A 81 14.74 12.21 -19.64
N GLY A 82 15.77 11.38 -19.78
CA GLY A 82 16.96 11.66 -20.63
C GLY A 82 17.90 12.76 -20.10
N ASP A 83 17.49 13.57 -19.12
CA ASP A 83 18.26 14.68 -18.55
C ASP A 83 18.18 14.68 -17.02
N ILE A 84 19.35 14.54 -16.39
CA ILE A 84 19.50 14.50 -14.94
C ILE A 84 19.04 15.81 -14.26
N LYS A 85 19.28 16.97 -14.93
CA LYS A 85 18.83 18.27 -14.39
C LYS A 85 17.32 18.38 -14.36
N SER A 86 16.64 17.84 -15.36
CA SER A 86 15.18 17.77 -15.41
C SER A 86 14.62 16.87 -14.33
N VAL A 87 15.23 15.70 -14.08
CA VAL A 87 14.85 14.80 -12.99
C VAL A 87 15.01 15.49 -11.63
N GLY A 88 16.16 16.14 -11.38
CA GLY A 88 16.41 16.86 -10.13
C GLY A 88 15.41 18.00 -9.91
N ARG A 89 15.12 18.79 -10.92
CA ARG A 89 14.17 19.91 -10.83
C ARG A 89 12.72 19.43 -10.62
N MET A 90 12.30 18.37 -11.31
CA MET A 90 10.99 17.76 -11.09
C MET A 90 10.89 17.15 -9.70
N GLY A 91 11.93 16.41 -9.27
CA GLY A 91 11.99 15.83 -7.93
C GLY A 91 11.87 16.89 -6.83
N ALA A 92 12.66 17.98 -6.92
CA ALA A 92 12.60 19.07 -5.94
C ALA A 92 11.22 19.75 -5.89
N LYS A 93 10.59 20.00 -7.04
CA LYS A 93 9.24 20.58 -7.10
C LYS A 93 8.19 19.62 -6.51
N SER A 94 8.29 18.33 -6.80
CA SER A 94 7.39 17.32 -6.26
C SER A 94 7.52 17.20 -4.76
N LEU A 95 8.74 17.15 -4.22
CA LEU A 95 9.00 17.12 -2.78
C LEU A 95 8.41 18.33 -2.07
N PHE A 96 8.65 19.53 -2.61
CA PHE A 96 8.09 20.75 -2.03
C PHE A 96 6.55 20.73 -2.05
N TYR A 97 5.95 20.31 -3.15
CA TYR A 97 4.50 20.19 -3.27
C TYR A 97 3.94 19.18 -2.25
N PHE A 98 4.55 18.00 -2.15
CA PHE A 98 4.14 16.98 -1.17
C PHE A 98 4.26 17.47 0.27
N GLU A 99 5.34 18.16 0.62
CA GLU A 99 5.55 18.70 1.95
C GLU A 99 4.44 19.69 2.34
N VAL A 100 4.13 20.62 1.45
CA VAL A 100 3.06 21.62 1.68
C VAL A 100 1.71 20.92 1.82
N VAL A 101 1.36 20.02 0.89
CA VAL A 101 0.06 19.33 0.91
C VAL A 101 -0.07 18.42 2.13
N THR A 102 0.98 17.69 2.49
CA THR A 102 0.98 16.79 3.65
C THR A 102 0.84 17.58 4.95
N THR A 103 1.55 18.68 5.08
CA THR A 103 1.43 19.57 6.27
C THR A 103 0.03 20.13 6.42
N LEU A 104 -0.58 20.58 5.32
CA LEU A 104 -1.97 21.03 5.32
C LEU A 104 -2.95 19.92 5.67
N ALA A 105 -2.75 18.73 5.11
CA ALA A 105 -3.59 17.56 5.38
C ALA A 105 -3.50 17.11 6.85
N LEU A 106 -2.28 17.10 7.42
CA LEU A 106 -2.08 16.82 8.85
C LEU A 106 -2.75 17.86 9.74
N GLY A 107 -2.60 19.14 9.42
CA GLY A 107 -3.27 20.23 10.13
C GLY A 107 -4.78 20.07 10.10
N LEU A 108 -5.36 19.79 8.93
CA LEU A 108 -6.78 19.53 8.76
C LEU A 108 -7.22 18.29 9.56
N GLY A 109 -6.46 17.20 9.48
CA GLY A 109 -6.73 15.97 10.23
C GLY A 109 -6.75 16.20 11.75
N LEU A 110 -5.80 16.97 12.28
CA LEU A 110 -5.77 17.36 13.70
C LEU A 110 -6.98 18.20 14.11
N VAL A 111 -7.36 19.17 13.28
CA VAL A 111 -8.57 19.98 13.53
C VAL A 111 -9.81 19.10 13.57
N VAL A 112 -10.00 18.23 12.57
CA VAL A 112 -11.14 17.30 12.51
C VAL A 112 -11.15 16.36 13.72
N ALA A 113 -10.00 15.77 14.07
CA ALA A 113 -9.90 14.88 15.22
C ALA A 113 -10.23 15.58 16.55
N ASN A 114 -9.80 16.84 16.72
CA ASN A 114 -10.10 17.61 17.93
C ASN A 114 -11.57 18.09 18.01
N VAL A 115 -12.18 18.44 16.87
CA VAL A 115 -13.56 18.92 16.82
C VAL A 115 -14.55 17.75 16.97
N PHE A 116 -14.38 16.69 16.23
CA PHE A 116 -15.34 15.56 16.23
C PHE A 116 -15.05 14.52 17.32
N GLN A 117 -13.83 14.46 17.86
CA GLN A 117 -13.40 13.52 18.91
C GLN A 117 -13.95 12.09 18.71
N PRO A 118 -13.74 11.42 17.59
CA PRO A 118 -14.39 10.17 17.20
C PRO A 118 -14.13 8.99 18.15
N GLY A 119 -13.17 9.11 19.07
CA GLY A 119 -12.84 8.11 20.08
C GLY A 119 -13.39 8.39 21.49
N ARG A 120 -14.18 9.46 21.68
CA ARG A 120 -14.66 9.86 23.00
C ARG A 120 -15.69 8.87 23.53
N GLY A 121 -15.37 8.19 24.64
CA GLY A 121 -16.24 7.20 25.27
C GLY A 121 -15.99 5.74 24.90
N LEU A 122 -15.01 5.44 24.05
CA LEU A 122 -14.53 4.07 23.90
C LEU A 122 -13.63 3.71 25.11
N PRO A 123 -13.92 2.63 25.83
CA PRO A 123 -13.02 2.12 26.86
C PRO A 123 -11.81 1.46 26.20
N ILE A 124 -10.88 2.28 25.72
CA ILE A 124 -9.62 1.81 25.16
C ILE A 124 -8.71 1.56 26.36
N ASP A 125 -8.52 0.30 26.70
CA ASP A 125 -7.49 -0.12 27.65
C ASP A 125 -6.12 0.07 26.95
N LEU A 126 -5.49 1.22 27.20
CA LEU A 126 -4.20 1.58 26.62
C LEU A 126 -3.07 0.62 27.05
N THR A 127 -3.33 -0.27 28.01
CA THR A 127 -2.38 -1.27 28.47
C THR A 127 -2.45 -2.58 27.69
N SER A 128 -3.56 -2.86 26.99
CA SER A 128 -3.78 -4.11 26.26
C SER A 128 -3.52 -4.02 24.75
N HIS A 129 -3.48 -2.83 24.19
CA HIS A 129 -2.97 -2.64 22.84
C HIS A 129 -1.46 -2.73 22.92
N GLY A 130 -0.95 -3.85 22.40
CA GLY A 130 0.46 -4.13 22.28
C GLY A 130 1.17 -2.83 21.90
N ALA A 131 2.12 -2.48 22.73
CA ALA A 131 2.81 -1.21 22.75
C ALA A 131 2.67 -0.51 21.39
N VAL A 132 2.04 0.66 21.36
CA VAL A 132 2.58 1.68 20.47
C VAL A 132 4.06 1.60 20.78
N ASP A 133 4.77 0.76 20.01
CA ASP A 133 6.22 0.68 20.09
C ASP A 133 6.61 2.11 20.19
N LYS A 134 7.10 2.49 21.38
CA LYS A 134 7.52 3.86 21.63
C LYS A 134 8.30 4.17 20.39
N ALA A 135 7.68 4.89 19.46
CA ALA A 135 8.34 5.29 18.26
C ALA A 135 9.58 5.93 18.83
N LYS A 136 10.67 5.14 18.92
CA LYS A 136 11.96 5.61 19.40
C LYS A 136 12.09 6.85 18.58
N ALA A 137 12.09 8.00 19.22
CA ALA A 137 12.27 9.26 18.51
C ALA A 137 13.58 9.06 17.76
N GLN A 138 13.44 8.48 16.54
CA GLN A 138 14.60 8.23 15.70
C GLN A 138 15.11 9.60 15.43
N SER A 139 16.35 9.82 15.84
CA SER A 139 17.03 11.06 15.51
C SER A 139 16.83 11.31 14.03
N GLY A 140 16.54 12.53 13.61
CA GLY A 140 16.43 12.86 12.19
C GLY A 140 17.64 12.39 11.38
N TRP A 141 18.80 12.25 12.05
CA TRP A 141 20.00 11.66 11.48
C TRP A 141 19.90 10.16 11.23
N ASP A 142 19.34 9.40 12.18
CA ASP A 142 19.12 7.95 12.00
C ASP A 142 18.14 7.70 10.86
N THR A 143 17.09 8.50 10.78
CA THR A 143 16.15 8.46 9.65
C THR A 143 16.84 8.78 8.33
N ALA A 144 17.71 9.78 8.29
CA ALA A 144 18.48 10.13 7.09
C ALA A 144 19.44 9.01 6.68
N MET A 145 20.08 8.33 7.63
CA MET A 145 20.94 7.18 7.34
C MET A 145 20.16 5.97 6.84
N HIS A 146 18.92 5.78 7.32
CA HIS A 146 18.03 4.72 6.83
C HIS A 146 17.54 4.94 5.39
N LEU A 147 17.69 6.14 4.82
CA LEU A 147 17.40 6.38 3.40
C LEU A 147 18.35 5.60 2.46
N PHE A 148 19.57 5.34 2.90
CA PHE A 148 20.56 4.68 2.04
C PHE A 148 20.43 3.16 2.12
N PRO A 149 20.23 2.48 0.98
CA PRO A 149 20.07 1.03 0.94
C PRO A 149 21.39 0.33 1.27
N SER A 150 21.54 -0.15 2.49
CA SER A 150 22.68 -1.00 2.88
C SER A 150 22.60 -2.39 2.22
N ASN A 151 21.37 -2.90 2.05
CA ASN A 151 21.11 -4.16 1.37
C ASN A 151 19.69 -4.12 0.75
N LEU A 152 19.64 -4.04 -0.58
CA LEU A 152 18.37 -3.92 -1.31
C LEU A 152 17.43 -5.12 -1.06
N ALA A 153 17.99 -6.34 -1.04
CA ALA A 153 17.19 -7.55 -0.83
C ALA A 153 16.56 -7.59 0.57
N LYS A 154 17.28 -7.14 1.59
CA LYS A 154 16.77 -7.04 2.96
C LYS A 154 15.62 -6.05 3.04
N HIS A 155 15.81 -4.82 2.55
CA HIS A 155 14.75 -3.79 2.56
C HIS A 155 13.53 -4.21 1.75
N ALA A 156 13.73 -4.93 0.63
CA ALA A 156 12.64 -5.49 -0.16
C ALA A 156 11.83 -6.55 0.63
N ALA A 157 12.50 -7.41 1.40
CA ALA A 157 11.85 -8.43 2.22
C ALA A 157 11.14 -7.83 3.45
N GLU A 158 11.70 -6.80 4.06
CA GLU A 158 11.13 -6.08 5.19
C GLU A 158 10.01 -5.12 4.79
N GLY A 159 9.92 -4.76 3.50
CA GLY A 159 8.93 -3.84 2.97
C GLY A 159 9.28 -2.36 3.21
N ASP A 160 10.56 -2.06 3.43
CA ASP A 160 11.07 -0.70 3.58
C ASP A 160 11.09 0.02 2.24
N ILE A 161 10.08 0.80 1.97
CA ILE A 161 9.86 1.44 0.67
C ILE A 161 10.92 2.52 0.38
N LEU A 162 11.32 3.28 1.39
CA LEU A 162 12.14 4.48 1.21
C LEU A 162 13.54 4.19 0.64
N PRO A 163 14.33 3.21 1.17
CA PRO A 163 15.59 2.81 0.57
C PRO A 163 15.45 2.28 -0.86
N ILE A 164 14.32 1.60 -1.16
CA ILE A 164 14.04 1.08 -2.49
C ILE A 164 13.81 2.21 -3.49
N VAL A 165 13.09 3.27 -3.09
CA VAL A 165 12.89 4.48 -3.91
C VAL A 165 14.22 5.14 -4.23
N VAL A 166 15.07 5.36 -3.22
CA VAL A 166 16.39 5.98 -3.40
C VAL A 166 17.24 5.14 -4.35
N PHE A 167 17.30 3.82 -4.12
CA PHE A 167 18.03 2.92 -5.04
C PHE A 167 17.48 3.02 -6.47
N SER A 168 16.16 2.99 -6.64
CA SER A 168 15.52 3.02 -7.96
C SER A 168 15.80 4.30 -8.72
N VAL A 169 15.83 5.44 -8.03
CA VAL A 169 16.21 6.74 -8.62
C VAL A 169 17.66 6.74 -9.07
N LEU A 170 18.59 6.31 -8.18
CA LEU A 170 20.02 6.24 -8.49
C LEU A 170 20.28 5.27 -9.65
N PHE A 171 19.63 4.12 -9.65
CA PHE A 171 19.74 3.14 -10.73
C PHE A 171 19.18 3.68 -12.05
N GLY A 172 18.06 4.39 -12.03
CA GLY A 172 17.50 5.06 -13.21
C GLY A 172 18.44 6.13 -13.77
N ILE A 173 19.09 6.92 -12.91
CA ILE A 173 20.11 7.91 -13.31
C ILE A 173 21.30 7.22 -13.94
N ALA A 174 21.81 6.17 -13.34
CA ALA A 174 22.94 5.39 -13.88
C ALA A 174 22.58 4.81 -15.26
N LEU A 175 21.37 4.29 -15.41
CA LEU A 175 20.87 3.76 -16.68
C LEU A 175 20.78 4.84 -17.76
N THR A 176 20.37 6.06 -17.41
CA THR A 176 20.38 7.22 -18.31
C THR A 176 21.78 7.54 -18.80
N GLN A 177 22.78 7.47 -17.92
CA GLN A 177 24.20 7.74 -18.28
C GLN A 177 24.83 6.71 -19.22
N LEU A 178 24.30 5.47 -19.24
CA LEU A 178 24.75 4.44 -20.18
C LEU A 178 24.33 4.74 -21.63
N GLY A 179 23.38 5.64 -21.86
CA GLY A 179 22.90 6.01 -23.17
C GLY A 179 22.39 4.81 -23.99
N GLU A 180 22.89 4.66 -25.22
CA GLU A 180 22.46 3.57 -26.14
C GLU A 180 22.68 2.17 -25.56
N ARG A 181 23.74 1.95 -24.78
CA ARG A 181 24.03 0.65 -24.15
C ARG A 181 23.02 0.28 -23.07
N GLY A 182 22.38 1.27 -22.47
CA GLY A 182 21.34 1.07 -21.45
C GLY A 182 19.97 0.72 -22.00
N LYS A 183 19.71 0.98 -23.29
CA LYS A 183 18.40 0.76 -23.91
C LYS A 183 17.81 -0.65 -23.74
N PRO A 184 18.56 -1.74 -23.94
CA PRO A 184 18.02 -3.08 -23.74
C PRO A 184 17.51 -3.33 -22.32
N LEU A 185 18.26 -2.84 -21.31
CA LEU A 185 17.87 -2.97 -19.91
C LEU A 185 16.66 -2.11 -19.58
N LEU A 186 16.57 -0.89 -20.13
CA LEU A 186 15.41 -0.03 -20.02
C LEU A 186 14.14 -0.69 -20.58
N GLN A 187 14.22 -1.26 -21.78
CA GLN A 187 13.12 -1.98 -22.41
C GLN A 187 12.67 -3.18 -21.57
N THR A 188 13.62 -3.95 -21.01
CA THR A 188 13.31 -5.06 -20.11
C THR A 188 12.58 -4.57 -18.85
N THR A 189 13.05 -3.50 -18.24
CA THR A 189 12.43 -2.89 -17.05
C THR A 189 11.04 -2.36 -17.38
N GLU A 190 10.83 -1.82 -18.57
CA GLU A 190 9.51 -1.37 -19.03
C GLU A 190 8.53 -2.54 -19.19
N ILE A 191 8.99 -3.68 -19.73
CA ILE A 191 8.19 -4.90 -19.81
C ILE A 191 7.83 -5.40 -18.41
N VAL A 192 8.77 -5.36 -17.46
CA VAL A 192 8.53 -5.70 -16.05
C VAL A 192 7.46 -4.78 -15.47
N ALA A 193 7.55 -3.46 -15.65
CA ALA A 193 6.55 -2.51 -15.19
C ALA A 193 5.16 -2.82 -15.76
N GLN A 194 5.05 -3.04 -17.07
CA GLN A 194 3.80 -3.40 -17.73
C GLN A 194 3.22 -4.72 -17.20
N THR A 195 4.09 -5.70 -16.93
CA THR A 195 3.70 -6.99 -16.33
C THR A 195 3.16 -6.79 -14.93
N MET A 196 3.81 -5.94 -14.11
CA MET A 196 3.35 -5.62 -12.77
C MET A 196 2.00 -4.89 -12.78
N PHE A 197 1.74 -4.00 -13.74
CA PHE A 197 0.42 -3.39 -13.90
C PHE A 197 -0.67 -4.42 -14.22
N LYS A 198 -0.39 -5.40 -15.08
CA LYS A 198 -1.34 -6.50 -15.36
C LYS A 198 -1.56 -7.37 -14.14
N TYR A 199 -0.49 -7.70 -13.41
CA TYR A 199 -0.56 -8.47 -12.17
C TYR A 199 -1.39 -7.71 -11.11
N THR A 200 -1.19 -6.40 -10.96
CA THR A 200 -2.04 -5.53 -10.12
C THR A 200 -3.51 -5.67 -10.50
N GLY A 201 -3.82 -5.61 -11.78
CA GLY A 201 -5.18 -5.80 -12.28
C GLY A 201 -5.80 -7.16 -11.90
N MET A 202 -4.98 -8.23 -11.86
CA MET A 202 -5.43 -9.56 -11.40
C MET A 202 -5.68 -9.57 -9.87
N VAL A 203 -4.77 -9.01 -9.09
CA VAL A 203 -4.93 -8.91 -7.62
C VAL A 203 -6.14 -8.04 -7.25
N MET A 204 -6.37 -6.95 -7.97
CA MET A 204 -7.53 -6.08 -7.76
C MET A 204 -8.87 -6.78 -8.00
N LYS A 205 -8.93 -7.82 -8.82
CA LYS A 205 -10.14 -8.66 -8.97
C LYS A 205 -10.44 -9.48 -7.72
N LEU A 206 -9.43 -9.77 -6.90
CA LEU A 206 -9.59 -10.47 -5.62
C LEU A 206 -9.97 -9.53 -4.47
N THR A 207 -9.98 -8.21 -4.71
CA THR A 207 -10.30 -7.20 -3.69
C THR A 207 -11.60 -7.47 -2.94
N PRO A 208 -12.73 -7.85 -3.57
CA PRO A 208 -13.95 -8.13 -2.83
C PRO A 208 -13.78 -9.25 -1.80
N ILE A 209 -13.05 -10.31 -2.15
CA ILE A 209 -12.77 -11.45 -1.24
C ILE A 209 -11.85 -11.00 -0.10
N GLY A 210 -10.80 -10.22 -0.43
CA GLY A 210 -9.87 -9.68 0.56
C GLY A 210 -10.52 -8.73 1.54
N VAL A 211 -11.36 -7.81 1.06
CA VAL A 211 -12.11 -6.85 1.89
C VAL A 211 -13.12 -7.58 2.77
N PHE A 212 -13.87 -8.54 2.20
CA PHE A 212 -14.77 -9.40 2.98
C PHE A 212 -14.04 -10.09 4.13
N GLY A 213 -12.94 -10.79 3.84
CA GLY A 213 -12.14 -11.51 4.85
C GLY A 213 -11.55 -10.57 5.90
N ALA A 214 -11.05 -9.39 5.50
CA ALA A 214 -10.48 -8.42 6.41
C ALA A 214 -11.53 -7.82 7.36
N MET A 215 -12.71 -7.47 6.85
CA MET A 215 -13.79 -6.91 7.67
C MET A 215 -14.38 -7.97 8.60
N ALA A 216 -14.66 -9.17 8.11
CA ALA A 216 -15.14 -10.27 8.94
C ALA A 216 -14.16 -10.62 10.05
N TYR A 217 -12.85 -10.71 9.74
CA TYR A 217 -11.80 -10.96 10.72
C TYR A 217 -11.74 -9.88 11.82
N ASN A 218 -11.73 -8.59 11.44
CA ASN A 218 -11.65 -7.48 12.40
C ASN A 218 -12.90 -7.41 13.28
N VAL A 219 -14.09 -7.62 12.71
CA VAL A 219 -15.35 -7.61 13.48
C VAL A 219 -15.38 -8.79 14.44
N CYS A 220 -15.00 -10.00 14.02
CA CYS A 220 -14.85 -11.15 14.92
C CYS A 220 -13.94 -10.85 16.12
N LEU A 221 -12.82 -10.15 15.91
CA LEU A 221 -11.89 -9.77 16.99
C LEU A 221 -12.51 -8.77 17.96
N LEU A 222 -13.23 -7.77 17.47
CA LEU A 222 -13.87 -6.74 18.30
C LEU A 222 -14.93 -7.34 19.23
N TYR A 223 -15.72 -8.30 18.74
CA TYR A 223 -16.77 -8.96 19.53
C TYR A 223 -16.26 -10.07 20.46
N THR A 224 -14.99 -10.49 20.32
CA THR A 224 -14.36 -11.51 21.18
C THR A 224 -13.49 -10.91 22.29
N SER A 225 -13.31 -9.60 22.33
CA SER A 225 -12.67 -8.95 23.47
C SER A 225 -13.55 -9.18 24.71
N PRO A 226 -13.06 -9.84 25.77
CA PRO A 226 -13.85 -10.12 26.95
C PRO A 226 -14.37 -8.82 27.53
N SER A 227 -15.70 -8.76 27.72
CA SER A 227 -16.35 -7.63 28.37
C SER A 227 -15.74 -7.45 29.77
N PRO A 228 -15.55 -6.23 30.26
CA PRO A 228 -15.10 -5.99 31.64
C PRO A 228 -15.93 -6.72 32.71
N ARG A 229 -17.15 -7.14 32.37
CA ARG A 229 -18.05 -7.92 33.26
C ARG A 229 -17.64 -9.37 33.46
N ASP A 230 -16.82 -9.94 32.58
CA ASP A 230 -16.38 -11.35 32.72
C ASP A 230 -15.16 -11.49 33.64
N ARG A 231 -14.41 -10.41 33.93
CA ARG A 231 -13.30 -10.39 34.86
C ARG A 231 -13.71 -10.39 36.34
N THR A 232 -14.96 -10.16 36.66
CA THR A 232 -15.46 -10.11 38.05
C THR A 232 -16.06 -11.43 38.51
N ARG A 233 -15.99 -12.50 37.70
CA ARG A 233 -16.54 -13.83 38.03
C ARG A 233 -15.50 -14.94 38.19
N SER A 234 -14.20 -14.58 38.24
CA SER A 234 -13.14 -15.57 38.55
C SER A 234 -12.46 -15.23 39.88
#